data_41c2c824924d5327ec5db399e608ea72
#
_entry.id   41c2c824924d5327ec5db399e608ea72
#
_cell.length_a   1.000
_cell.length_b   1.000
_cell.length_c   1.000
_cell.angle_alpha   90.00
_cell.angle_beta   90.00
_cell.angle_gamma   90.00
#
_symmetry.space_group_name_H-M   'P 1'
#
loop_
_entity.id
_entity.type
_entity.pdbx_description
1 polymer ?
#
loop_
_entity_poly.entity_id
_entity_poly.type
_entity_poly.pdbx_seq_one_letter_code
_entity_poly.pdbx_strand_id
1 'polypeptide(L)'
;PAFIIKRIIPMANTIDQAFIKQFETEVHVAYQRMGSKLRNTVRDSNVMGSTARFQKIGTGTATTKSRNGDVTPMELAHTYVEVSMTDYYAPEYLDKLDELKTNINERQAIATSAAAALGRKTDEILTTAMDAGASGTQIADTSGALVIADFLTLFETVGVADMPEDGDRYLAMSPKGFADLFGITEFASADYVGPANLPYAGGMTMKEFLGLKIFSTSAITAGTNLAYHTNAVGLGVNADVTTEVNYIPEKVSHLTTSMMSMGAVVIDANGVYEVLDNN
;
A
#
# COMPACT_ATOMS: atom_id res chain seq x y z
N PRO A 1 3.22 55.66 66.07
CA PRO A 1 4.20 54.80 65.40
C PRO A 1 3.58 54.23 64.11
N ALA A 2 4.06 54.75 63.01
CA ALA A 2 3.55 54.37 61.68
C ALA A 2 4.29 53.08 61.27
N PHE A 3 3.52 52.03 61.07
CA PHE A 3 4.04 50.79 60.47
C PHE A 3 4.21 51.00 58.95
N ILE A 4 5.47 51.08 58.53
CA ILE A 4 5.82 51.08 57.12
C ILE A 4 5.77 49.62 56.68
N ILE A 5 4.68 49.26 55.98
CA ILE A 5 4.60 48.01 55.27
C ILE A 5 5.52 48.12 54.04
N LYS A 6 6.68 47.49 54.10
CA LYS A 6 7.60 47.35 53.03
C LYS A 6 6.98 46.41 52.00
N ARG A 7 6.43 46.97 50.94
CA ARG A 7 5.89 46.21 49.79
C ARG A 7 7.03 45.43 49.14
N ILE A 8 7.10 44.13 49.40
CA ILE A 8 8.03 43.25 48.70
C ILE A 8 7.47 43.14 47.27
N ILE A 9 8.12 43.81 46.34
CA ILE A 9 7.91 43.59 44.92
C ILE A 9 8.49 42.21 44.61
N PRO A 10 7.71 41.21 44.19
CA PRO A 10 8.31 39.98 43.72
C PRO A 10 9.15 40.32 42.48
N MET A 11 10.46 40.24 42.61
CA MET A 11 11.31 40.21 41.41
C MET A 11 10.87 39.01 40.58
N ALA A 12 10.22 39.28 39.47
CA ALA A 12 9.98 38.30 38.48
C ALA A 12 11.34 37.73 38.07
N ASN A 13 11.59 36.50 38.47
CA ASN A 13 12.84 35.83 38.20
C ASN A 13 12.84 35.48 36.70
N THR A 14 13.40 36.35 35.87
CA THR A 14 13.55 36.16 34.42
C THR A 14 14.42 34.97 34.07
N ILE A 15 14.99 34.28 35.06
CA ILE A 15 15.74 33.04 34.91
C ILE A 15 14.82 31.86 34.53
N ASP A 16 13.52 31.89 34.91
CA ASP A 16 12.55 30.85 34.49
C ASP A 16 12.32 30.79 32.98
N GLN A 17 12.57 31.87 32.29
CA GLN A 17 12.56 31.88 30.83
C GLN A 17 13.89 31.45 30.20
N ALA A 18 14.95 31.31 30.98
CA ALA A 18 16.23 30.78 30.55
C ALA A 18 16.36 29.27 30.79
N PHE A 19 15.45 28.65 31.53
CA PHE A 19 15.19 27.19 31.45
C PHE A 19 14.40 26.89 30.19
N ILE A 20 14.96 27.27 29.20
CA ILE A 20 14.68 27.05 27.83
C ILE A 20 14.53 25.56 27.61
N LYS A 21 13.27 25.18 27.40
CA LYS A 21 12.89 24.10 26.52
C LYS A 21 14.05 23.15 26.27
N GLN A 22 14.16 22.19 27.13
CA GLN A 22 14.96 21.00 26.88
C GLN A 22 14.28 20.35 25.69
N PHE A 23 14.84 20.57 24.49
CA PHE A 23 14.36 19.92 23.30
C PHE A 23 14.62 18.43 23.48
N GLU A 24 13.59 17.62 23.31
CA GLU A 24 13.76 16.20 23.16
C GLU A 24 14.78 15.97 22.06
N THR A 25 15.77 15.11 22.36
CA THR A 25 16.81 14.76 21.40
C THR A 25 16.28 13.88 20.28
N GLU A 26 15.05 13.36 20.43
CA GLU A 26 14.35 12.53 19.46
C GLU A 26 13.27 13.34 18.74
N VAL A 27 13.38 13.36 17.41
CA VAL A 27 12.32 13.93 16.58
C VAL A 27 11.16 12.96 16.54
N HIS A 28 10.02 13.39 17.04
CA HIS A 28 8.79 12.66 16.82
C HIS A 28 8.33 12.88 15.38
N VAL A 29 8.71 11.98 14.49
CA VAL A 29 8.18 11.97 13.12
C VAL A 29 6.68 11.69 13.20
N ALA A 30 5.87 12.50 12.52
CA ALA A 30 4.42 12.32 12.49
C ALA A 30 4.04 10.86 12.23
N TYR A 31 2.99 10.39 12.90
CA TYR A 31 2.48 9.04 12.68
C TYR A 31 2.15 8.83 11.21
N GLN A 32 2.97 8.06 10.55
CA GLN A 32 2.78 7.72 9.15
C GLN A 32 3.23 6.28 8.91
N ARG A 33 2.56 5.62 7.99
CA ARG A 33 2.93 4.27 7.61
C ARG A 33 4.26 4.26 6.86
N MET A 34 5.17 3.41 7.31
CA MET A 34 6.46 3.19 6.67
C MET A 34 6.36 2.07 5.64
N GLY A 35 6.96 2.28 4.47
CA GLY A 35 7.00 1.29 3.40
C GLY A 35 5.67 1.06 2.66
N SER A 36 5.68 0.11 1.73
CA SER A 36 4.53 -0.36 0.97
C SER A 36 3.94 -1.62 1.59
N LYS A 37 2.61 -1.75 1.62
CA LYS A 37 1.90 -2.97 2.02
C LYS A 37 1.63 -3.90 0.83
N LEU A 38 1.44 -3.33 -0.35
CA LEU A 38 1.03 -4.05 -1.54
C LEU A 38 2.21 -4.65 -2.30
N ARG A 39 3.41 -4.06 -2.22
CA ARG A 39 4.58 -4.50 -2.99
C ARG A 39 4.88 -6.00 -2.86
N ASN A 40 4.77 -6.55 -1.65
CA ASN A 40 5.06 -7.97 -1.39
C ASN A 40 3.93 -8.92 -1.82
N THR A 41 2.81 -8.40 -2.28
CA THR A 41 1.64 -9.18 -2.70
C THR A 41 1.46 -9.23 -4.22
N VAL A 42 2.35 -8.60 -4.96
CA VAL A 42 2.33 -8.52 -6.43
C VAL A 42 3.63 -9.04 -7.02
N ARG A 43 3.62 -9.35 -8.30
CA ARG A 43 4.82 -9.78 -9.02
C ARG A 43 5.72 -8.58 -9.30
N ASP A 44 6.88 -8.57 -8.69
CA ASP A 44 7.88 -7.53 -8.87
C ASP A 44 8.90 -7.97 -9.95
N SER A 45 9.36 -7.02 -10.76
CA SER A 45 10.33 -7.24 -11.82
C SER A 45 11.28 -6.05 -11.94
N ASN A 46 12.59 -6.33 -11.87
CA ASN A 46 13.60 -5.33 -12.14
C ASN A 46 13.70 -5.04 -13.64
N VAL A 47 13.64 -3.77 -13.98
CA VAL A 47 13.58 -3.27 -15.33
C VAL A 47 14.78 -2.39 -15.62
N MET A 48 15.46 -2.64 -16.75
CA MET A 48 16.49 -1.74 -17.28
C MET A 48 15.89 -0.97 -18.46
N GLY A 49 15.62 0.31 -18.26
CA GLY A 49 15.05 1.18 -19.29
C GLY A 49 13.74 1.85 -18.88
N SER A 50 13.07 2.50 -19.83
CA SER A 50 11.87 3.31 -19.60
C SER A 50 10.57 2.52 -19.63
N THR A 51 10.59 1.27 -20.10
CA THR A 51 9.39 0.42 -20.22
C THR A 51 9.68 -1.00 -19.80
N ALA A 52 8.72 -1.62 -19.12
CA ALA A 52 8.71 -3.05 -18.80
C ALA A 52 7.70 -3.78 -19.69
N ARG A 53 8.03 -5.01 -20.09
CA ARG A 53 7.12 -5.89 -20.81
C ARG A 53 6.88 -7.15 -20.00
N PHE A 54 5.63 -7.38 -19.65
CA PHE A 54 5.19 -8.62 -19.02
C PHE A 54 4.56 -9.51 -20.09
N GLN A 55 5.14 -10.69 -20.29
CA GLN A 55 4.63 -11.64 -21.28
C GLN A 55 3.52 -12.48 -20.67
N LYS A 56 2.45 -12.69 -21.43
CA LYS A 56 1.33 -13.55 -21.12
C LYS A 56 1.15 -14.58 -22.23
N ILE A 57 0.98 -15.82 -21.84
CA ILE A 57 0.64 -16.92 -22.75
C ILE A 57 -0.82 -17.27 -22.51
N GLY A 58 -1.60 -17.35 -23.56
CA GLY A 58 -3.03 -17.69 -23.50
C GLY A 58 -3.23 -19.14 -23.04
N THR A 59 -4.47 -19.44 -22.64
CA THR A 59 -4.91 -20.79 -22.29
C THR A 59 -5.12 -21.62 -23.55
N GLY A 60 -4.68 -22.87 -23.51
CA GLY A 60 -4.90 -23.81 -24.59
C GLY A 60 -5.82 -24.96 -24.19
N THR A 61 -6.43 -25.59 -25.18
CA THR A 61 -7.28 -26.76 -24.96
C THR A 61 -6.61 -28.03 -25.50
N ALA A 62 -6.73 -29.10 -24.73
CA ALA A 62 -6.25 -30.41 -25.19
C ALA A 62 -7.15 -30.95 -26.31
N THR A 63 -6.54 -31.48 -27.33
CA THR A 63 -7.25 -32.11 -28.47
C THR A 63 -7.10 -33.64 -28.44
N THR A 64 -8.06 -34.34 -28.96
CA THR A 64 -8.02 -35.81 -29.12
C THR A 64 -7.58 -36.18 -30.54
N LYS A 65 -6.88 -37.31 -30.68
CA LYS A 65 -6.57 -37.84 -32.00
C LYS A 65 -7.07 -39.31 -32.13
N SER A 66 -7.38 -39.71 -33.34
CA SER A 66 -7.69 -41.10 -33.66
C SER A 66 -6.39 -41.95 -33.67
N ARG A 67 -6.56 -43.27 -33.58
CA ARG A 67 -5.44 -44.18 -33.69
C ARG A 67 -4.77 -44.03 -35.07
N ASN A 68 -3.46 -43.75 -35.08
CA ASN A 68 -2.65 -43.43 -36.29
C ASN A 68 -3.03 -42.13 -37.02
N GLY A 69 -3.86 -41.24 -36.40
CA GLY A 69 -4.13 -39.93 -36.94
C GLY A 69 -3.06 -38.89 -36.56
N ASP A 70 -3.05 -37.76 -37.19
CA ASP A 70 -2.17 -36.63 -36.87
C ASP A 70 -2.56 -35.96 -35.59
N VAL A 71 -1.56 -35.38 -34.88
CA VAL A 71 -1.77 -34.53 -33.70
C VAL A 71 -2.04 -33.13 -34.14
N THR A 72 -3.14 -32.54 -33.71
CA THR A 72 -3.40 -31.11 -33.93
C THR A 72 -2.64 -30.29 -32.89
N PRO A 73 -1.70 -29.42 -33.29
CA PRO A 73 -1.00 -28.55 -32.36
C PRO A 73 -1.97 -27.62 -31.62
N MET A 74 -1.69 -27.37 -30.35
CA MET A 74 -2.38 -26.37 -29.57
C MET A 74 -1.69 -25.01 -29.83
N GLU A 75 -2.35 -24.15 -30.58
CA GLU A 75 -1.83 -22.81 -30.90
C GLU A 75 -2.07 -21.88 -29.70
N LEU A 76 -1.02 -21.58 -28.95
CA LEU A 76 -1.07 -20.67 -27.81
C LEU A 76 -0.82 -19.24 -28.28
N ALA A 77 -1.73 -18.33 -27.96
CA ALA A 77 -1.53 -16.92 -28.20
C ALA A 77 -0.47 -16.35 -27.25
N HIS A 78 0.58 -15.76 -27.79
CA HIS A 78 1.59 -15.03 -27.05
C HIS A 78 1.26 -13.55 -27.12
N THR A 79 1.00 -12.94 -25.97
CA THR A 79 0.73 -11.52 -25.82
C THR A 79 1.66 -10.91 -24.77
N TYR A 80 1.75 -9.60 -24.74
CA TYR A 80 2.50 -8.87 -23.73
C TYR A 80 1.72 -7.64 -23.29
N VAL A 81 1.99 -7.19 -22.07
CA VAL A 81 1.49 -5.93 -21.54
C VAL A 81 2.70 -5.06 -21.22
N GLU A 82 2.66 -3.81 -21.61
CA GLU A 82 3.74 -2.84 -21.38
C GLU A 82 3.34 -1.87 -20.27
N VAL A 83 4.30 -1.49 -19.44
CA VAL A 83 4.20 -0.42 -18.48
C VAL A 83 5.36 0.54 -18.64
N SER A 84 5.07 1.84 -18.62
CA SER A 84 6.07 2.89 -18.61
C SER A 84 6.51 3.19 -17.18
N MET A 85 7.81 3.36 -16.97
CA MET A 85 8.36 3.79 -15.70
C MET A 85 8.13 5.29 -15.51
N THR A 86 7.74 5.68 -14.31
CA THR A 86 7.57 7.07 -13.91
C THR A 86 8.48 7.37 -12.73
N ASP A 87 9.16 8.51 -12.81
CA ASP A 87 10.09 8.94 -11.78
C ASP A 87 9.36 9.79 -10.74
N TYR A 88 9.55 9.44 -9.47
CA TYR A 88 8.96 10.13 -8.33
C TYR A 88 10.06 10.64 -7.42
N TYR A 89 9.90 11.90 -6.98
CA TYR A 89 10.84 12.61 -6.15
C TYR A 89 10.16 13.16 -4.90
N ALA A 90 10.86 13.06 -3.78
CA ALA A 90 10.45 13.68 -2.52
C ALA A 90 11.62 14.55 -2.00
N PRO A 91 11.80 15.75 -2.55
CA PRO A 91 12.86 16.68 -2.14
C PRO A 91 12.43 17.51 -0.93
N GLU A 92 13.39 17.78 -0.03
CA GLU A 92 13.21 18.72 1.09
C GLU A 92 14.50 19.52 1.31
N TYR A 93 14.35 20.83 1.57
CA TYR A 93 15.47 21.71 1.87
C TYR A 93 15.65 21.88 3.37
N LEU A 94 16.88 21.78 3.83
CA LEU A 94 17.27 22.07 5.20
C LEU A 94 18.28 23.22 5.20
N ASP A 95 17.89 24.36 5.79
CA ASP A 95 18.79 25.52 5.91
C ASP A 95 19.92 25.22 6.88
N LYS A 96 21.15 25.58 6.49
CA LYS A 96 22.34 25.33 7.29
C LYS A 96 22.32 26.02 8.64
N LEU A 97 21.73 27.22 8.73
CA LEU A 97 21.64 27.96 9.97
C LEU A 97 20.55 27.39 10.90
N ASP A 98 19.50 26.84 10.34
CA ASP A 98 18.45 26.20 11.13
C ASP A 98 18.94 24.87 11.69
N GLU A 99 19.71 24.09 10.92
CA GLU A 99 20.38 22.88 11.41
C GLU A 99 21.31 23.16 12.62
N LEU A 100 21.97 24.34 12.64
CA LEU A 100 22.82 24.71 13.76
C LEU A 100 22.05 25.17 15.01
N LYS A 101 20.79 25.58 14.84
CA LYS A 101 19.92 26.01 15.96
C LYS A 101 19.16 24.85 16.57
N THR A 102 18.96 23.76 15.82
CA THR A 102 18.26 22.57 16.27
C THR A 102 19.24 21.56 16.85
N ASN A 103 18.89 20.96 17.97
CA ASN A 103 19.68 19.89 18.59
C ASN A 103 19.26 18.49 18.12
N ILE A 104 18.69 18.40 16.90
CA ILE A 104 17.99 17.24 16.37
C ILE A 104 18.66 16.84 15.05
N ASN A 105 18.70 15.54 14.74
CA ASN A 105 19.16 15.05 13.45
C ASN A 105 18.04 15.19 12.40
N GLU A 106 17.78 16.41 11.96
CA GLU A 106 16.72 16.74 10.99
C GLU A 106 16.91 16.02 9.65
N ARG A 107 18.15 15.82 9.20
CA ARG A 107 18.44 15.11 7.94
C ARG A 107 17.89 13.70 7.95
N GLN A 108 18.06 12.98 9.06
CA GLN A 108 17.55 11.61 9.19
C GLN A 108 16.02 11.59 9.26
N ALA A 109 15.41 12.54 9.95
CA ALA A 109 13.96 12.67 10.04
C ALA A 109 13.35 12.96 8.67
N ILE A 110 13.94 13.87 7.89
CA ILE A 110 13.52 14.18 6.52
C ILE A 110 13.66 12.95 5.62
N ALA A 111 14.80 12.25 5.65
CA ALA A 111 15.02 11.06 4.85
C ALA A 111 14.00 9.95 5.17
N THR A 112 13.69 9.75 6.46
CA THR A 112 12.68 8.77 6.90
C THR A 112 11.29 9.16 6.41
N SER A 113 10.91 10.42 6.52
CA SER A 113 9.61 10.93 6.07
C SER A 113 9.46 10.82 4.55
N ALA A 114 10.51 11.17 3.79
CA ALA A 114 10.54 11.06 2.34
C ALA A 114 10.42 9.59 1.87
N ALA A 115 11.17 8.68 2.51
CA ALA A 115 11.06 7.25 2.22
C ALA A 115 9.65 6.70 2.50
N ALA A 116 9.02 7.14 3.60
CA ALA A 116 7.64 6.77 3.91
C ALA A 116 6.63 7.31 2.88
N ALA A 117 6.85 8.53 2.38
CA ALA A 117 6.02 9.12 1.33
C ALA A 117 6.12 8.33 0.01
N LEU A 118 7.32 7.93 -0.39
CA LEU A 118 7.55 7.11 -1.59
C LEU A 118 6.97 5.70 -1.43
N GLY A 119 7.06 5.10 -0.23
CA GLY A 119 6.41 3.82 0.05
C GLY A 119 4.88 3.87 -0.08
N ARG A 120 4.23 4.95 0.37
CA ARG A 120 2.79 5.17 0.14
C ARG A 120 2.47 5.39 -1.33
N LYS A 121 3.36 6.10 -2.06
CA LYS A 121 3.18 6.31 -3.50
C LYS A 121 3.27 5.01 -4.29
N THR A 122 4.10 4.06 -3.88
CA THR A 122 4.13 2.71 -4.48
C THR A 122 2.77 2.00 -4.34
N ASP A 123 2.14 2.08 -3.17
CA ASP A 123 0.81 1.51 -2.97
C ASP A 123 -0.25 2.22 -3.85
N GLU A 124 -0.19 3.54 -3.97
CA GLU A 124 -1.09 4.32 -4.83
C GLU A 124 -0.94 3.94 -6.32
N ILE A 125 0.29 3.76 -6.81
CA ILE A 125 0.56 3.31 -8.18
C ILE A 125 -0.06 1.94 -8.43
N LEU A 126 0.09 1.01 -7.49
CA LEU A 126 -0.46 -0.34 -7.57
C LEU A 126 -1.99 -0.32 -7.54
N THR A 127 -2.60 0.40 -6.61
CA THR A 127 -4.07 0.49 -6.52
C THR A 127 -4.68 1.15 -7.76
N THR A 128 -4.08 2.22 -8.27
CA THR A 128 -4.53 2.87 -9.51
C THR A 128 -4.43 1.96 -10.71
N ALA A 129 -3.35 1.17 -10.82
CA ALA A 129 -3.18 0.22 -11.91
C ALA A 129 -4.19 -0.93 -11.83
N MET A 130 -4.48 -1.44 -10.62
CA MET A 130 -5.46 -2.49 -10.40
C MET A 130 -6.88 -2.03 -10.69
N ASP A 131 -7.25 -0.84 -10.22
CA ASP A 131 -8.54 -0.20 -10.48
C ASP A 131 -8.79 0.00 -11.99
N ALA A 132 -7.80 0.57 -12.70
CA ALA A 132 -7.89 0.78 -14.16
C ALA A 132 -7.89 -0.52 -14.98
N GLY A 133 -7.27 -1.58 -14.48
CA GLY A 133 -7.10 -2.86 -15.16
C GLY A 133 -7.99 -3.98 -14.67
N ALA A 134 -8.85 -3.74 -13.67
CA ALA A 134 -9.79 -4.73 -13.17
C ALA A 134 -10.71 -5.21 -14.28
N SER A 135 -11.06 -6.48 -14.23
CA SER A 135 -12.10 -7.05 -15.10
C SER A 135 -13.39 -6.25 -14.86
N GLY A 136 -14.05 -5.81 -15.94
CA GLY A 136 -15.27 -5.00 -15.86
C GLY A 136 -16.45 -5.66 -15.11
N THR A 137 -16.23 -6.79 -14.45
CA THR A 137 -17.16 -7.41 -13.53
C THR A 137 -16.93 -6.82 -12.15
N GLN A 138 -17.63 -5.74 -11.87
CA GLN A 138 -17.73 -5.17 -10.54
C GLN A 138 -18.71 -6.01 -9.72
N ILE A 139 -18.29 -6.42 -8.54
CA ILE A 139 -19.19 -7.00 -7.55
C ILE A 139 -19.74 -5.82 -6.77
N ALA A 140 -20.95 -5.43 -7.12
CA ALA A 140 -21.62 -4.29 -6.51
C ALA A 140 -22.38 -4.74 -5.28
N ASP A 141 -22.06 -4.16 -4.14
CA ASP A 141 -22.97 -4.20 -3.01
C ASP A 141 -24.17 -3.28 -3.26
N THR A 142 -25.37 -3.83 -3.11
CA THR A 142 -26.63 -3.10 -3.22
C THR A 142 -27.17 -2.63 -1.88
N SER A 143 -26.55 -3.03 -0.76
CA SER A 143 -27.06 -2.83 0.60
C SER A 143 -26.29 -1.78 1.42
N GLY A 144 -25.13 -1.37 0.98
CA GLY A 144 -24.32 -0.32 1.60
C GLY A 144 -23.20 -0.82 2.49
N ALA A 145 -23.34 -1.95 3.20
CA ALA A 145 -22.26 -2.62 3.93
C ALA A 145 -21.99 -4.00 3.34
N LEU A 146 -20.73 -4.41 3.23
CA LEU A 146 -20.36 -5.73 2.73
C LEU A 146 -21.02 -6.83 3.58
N VAL A 147 -21.71 -7.73 2.90
CA VAL A 147 -22.39 -8.88 3.51
C VAL A 147 -21.77 -10.18 2.98
N ILE A 148 -22.07 -11.30 3.62
CA ILE A 148 -21.56 -12.62 3.23
C ILE A 148 -21.91 -12.97 1.78
N ALA A 149 -23.04 -12.51 1.25
CA ALA A 149 -23.46 -12.75 -0.12
C ALA A 149 -22.49 -12.16 -1.14
N ASP A 150 -21.88 -11.01 -0.87
CA ASP A 150 -20.90 -10.37 -1.76
C ASP A 150 -19.60 -11.20 -1.84
N PHE A 151 -19.19 -11.76 -0.71
CA PHE A 151 -18.04 -12.67 -0.66
C PHE A 151 -18.31 -14.00 -1.36
N LEU A 152 -19.52 -14.52 -1.28
CA LEU A 152 -19.89 -15.72 -2.01
C LEU A 152 -19.93 -15.46 -3.52
N THR A 153 -20.43 -14.28 -3.93
CA THR A 153 -20.40 -13.86 -5.35
C THR A 153 -18.96 -13.67 -5.83
N LEU A 154 -18.10 -13.07 -5.02
CA LEU A 154 -16.67 -12.97 -5.31
C LEU A 154 -16.04 -14.35 -5.47
N PHE A 155 -16.32 -15.27 -4.55
CA PHE A 155 -15.80 -16.64 -4.59
C PHE A 155 -16.26 -17.39 -5.84
N GLU A 156 -17.54 -17.25 -6.22
CA GLU A 156 -18.07 -17.82 -7.46
C GLU A 156 -17.38 -17.22 -8.69
N THR A 157 -17.23 -15.91 -8.75
CA THR A 157 -16.59 -15.21 -9.87
C THR A 157 -15.13 -15.61 -10.04
N VAL A 158 -14.38 -15.67 -8.93
CA VAL A 158 -12.98 -16.11 -8.89
C VAL A 158 -12.86 -17.59 -9.34
N GLY A 159 -13.81 -18.43 -8.93
CA GLY A 159 -13.88 -19.84 -9.34
C GLY A 159 -14.19 -19.99 -10.83
N VAL A 160 -15.14 -19.23 -11.37
CA VAL A 160 -15.47 -19.23 -12.81
C VAL A 160 -14.29 -18.75 -13.66
N ALA A 161 -13.51 -17.80 -13.15
CA ALA A 161 -12.31 -17.30 -13.83
C ALA A 161 -11.11 -18.25 -13.75
N ASP A 162 -11.28 -19.40 -13.08
CA ASP A 162 -10.23 -20.41 -12.91
C ASP A 162 -8.93 -19.84 -12.31
N MET A 163 -9.07 -18.91 -11.35
CA MET A 163 -7.94 -18.28 -10.66
C MET A 163 -7.19 -19.34 -9.85
N PRO A 164 -5.84 -19.43 -9.94
CA PRO A 164 -5.06 -20.45 -9.23
C PRO A 164 -5.31 -20.45 -7.71
N GLU A 165 -5.39 -21.68 -7.12
CA GLU A 165 -5.58 -21.89 -5.68
C GLU A 165 -4.26 -22.22 -4.98
N ASP A 166 -3.24 -21.43 -5.25
CA ASP A 166 -1.89 -21.59 -4.70
C ASP A 166 -1.68 -20.87 -3.35
N GLY A 167 -2.72 -20.23 -2.83
CA GLY A 167 -2.68 -19.44 -1.60
C GLY A 167 -2.17 -18.00 -1.79
N ASP A 168 -1.99 -17.55 -3.02
CA ASP A 168 -1.51 -16.18 -3.35
C ASP A 168 -2.64 -15.31 -3.91
N ARG A 169 -3.85 -15.56 -3.41
CA ARG A 169 -5.03 -14.70 -3.61
C ARG A 169 -5.13 -13.68 -2.51
N TYR A 170 -5.25 -12.42 -2.86
CA TYR A 170 -5.31 -11.31 -1.93
C TYR A 170 -6.59 -10.50 -2.11
N LEU A 171 -7.11 -9.97 -1.00
CA LEU A 171 -8.16 -8.97 -0.99
C LEU A 171 -7.67 -7.77 -0.19
N ALA A 172 -7.30 -6.71 -0.90
CA ALA A 172 -6.96 -5.44 -0.30
C ALA A 172 -8.23 -4.63 -0.09
N MET A 173 -8.49 -4.21 1.14
CA MET A 173 -9.71 -3.52 1.54
C MET A 173 -9.43 -2.13 2.09
N SER A 174 -10.39 -1.24 1.90
CA SER A 174 -10.43 0.01 2.64
C SER A 174 -10.55 -0.25 4.14
N PRO A 175 -10.10 0.65 5.03
CA PRO A 175 -10.26 0.47 6.48
C PRO A 175 -11.71 0.29 6.91
N LYS A 176 -12.65 0.89 6.18
CA LYS A 176 -14.09 0.76 6.41
C LYS A 176 -14.60 -0.62 5.99
N GLY A 177 -14.34 -1.04 4.76
CA GLY A 177 -14.71 -2.37 4.28
C GLY A 177 -14.12 -3.48 5.16
N PHE A 178 -12.88 -3.29 5.66
CA PHE A 178 -12.29 -4.22 6.62
C PHE A 178 -13.03 -4.24 7.97
N ALA A 179 -13.59 -3.10 8.41
CA ALA A 179 -14.41 -3.04 9.63
C ALA A 179 -15.75 -3.75 9.45
N ASP A 180 -16.35 -3.67 8.27
CA ASP A 180 -17.62 -4.33 7.95
C ASP A 180 -17.52 -5.86 8.01
N LEU A 181 -16.34 -6.42 7.72
CA LEU A 181 -16.08 -7.86 7.91
C LEU A 181 -16.39 -8.35 9.33
N PHE A 182 -16.12 -7.52 10.33
CA PHE A 182 -16.41 -7.89 11.72
C PHE A 182 -17.92 -7.92 12.01
N GLY A 183 -18.75 -7.34 11.15
CA GLY A 183 -20.21 -7.45 11.18
C GLY A 183 -20.74 -8.78 10.62
N ILE A 184 -19.92 -9.51 9.87
CA ILE A 184 -20.31 -10.78 9.26
C ILE A 184 -20.13 -11.91 10.29
N THR A 185 -21.22 -12.60 10.62
CA THR A 185 -21.23 -13.64 11.66
C THR A 185 -20.28 -14.78 11.33
N GLU A 186 -20.26 -15.22 10.07
CA GLU A 186 -19.44 -16.32 9.57
C GLU A 186 -17.94 -16.03 9.66
N PHE A 187 -17.57 -14.74 9.62
CA PHE A 187 -16.19 -14.31 9.79
C PHE A 187 -15.81 -14.09 11.26
N ALA A 188 -16.76 -13.57 12.05
CA ALA A 188 -16.47 -13.06 13.40
C ALA A 188 -16.72 -14.10 14.52
N SER A 189 -17.61 -15.08 14.30
CA SER A 189 -18.02 -16.03 15.33
C SER A 189 -17.07 -17.20 15.50
N ALA A 190 -16.81 -17.58 16.74
CA ALA A 190 -16.03 -18.75 17.10
C ALA A 190 -16.62 -20.08 16.60
N ASP A 191 -17.95 -20.11 16.38
CA ASP A 191 -18.63 -21.32 15.90
C ASP A 191 -18.25 -21.66 14.46
N TYR A 192 -17.90 -20.67 13.65
CA TYR A 192 -17.50 -20.85 12.26
C TYR A 192 -15.96 -20.89 12.06
N VAL A 193 -15.24 -20.02 12.76
CA VAL A 193 -13.78 -19.84 12.57
C VAL A 193 -12.96 -20.66 13.55
N GLY A 194 -13.58 -21.12 14.63
CA GLY A 194 -12.93 -21.81 15.73
C GLY A 194 -12.27 -20.87 16.75
N PRO A 195 -12.15 -21.31 18.01
CA PRO A 195 -11.71 -20.44 19.12
C PRO A 195 -10.25 -19.97 19.02
N ALA A 196 -9.41 -20.68 18.26
CA ALA A 196 -8.00 -20.33 18.10
C ALA A 196 -7.75 -19.21 17.09
N ASN A 197 -8.69 -18.95 16.18
CA ASN A 197 -8.51 -18.05 15.04
C ASN A 197 -9.46 -16.85 15.06
N LEU A 198 -9.94 -16.43 16.21
CA LEU A 198 -10.88 -15.31 16.34
C LEU A 198 -10.30 -14.04 15.73
N PRO A 199 -10.94 -13.46 14.71
CA PRO A 199 -10.44 -12.28 14.01
C PRO A 199 -10.30 -11.05 14.92
N TYR A 200 -11.21 -10.88 15.90
CA TYR A 200 -11.16 -9.79 16.87
C TYR A 200 -9.87 -9.77 17.70
N ALA A 201 -9.30 -10.94 18.02
CA ALA A 201 -8.11 -11.02 18.84
C ALA A 201 -6.83 -10.51 18.15
N GLY A 202 -6.79 -10.54 16.81
CA GLY A 202 -5.61 -10.18 16.04
C GLY A 202 -5.64 -8.75 15.44
N GLY A 203 -6.72 -7.98 15.68
CA GLY A 203 -6.85 -6.61 15.16
C GLY A 203 -6.73 -6.54 13.62
N MET A 204 -6.08 -5.49 13.11
CA MET A 204 -5.94 -5.22 11.66
C MET A 204 -4.82 -6.03 10.98
N THR A 205 -4.43 -7.16 11.52
CA THR A 205 -3.48 -8.06 10.85
C THR A 205 -4.15 -8.76 9.66
N MET A 206 -3.33 -9.25 8.73
CA MET A 206 -3.83 -10.06 7.61
C MET A 206 -4.63 -11.25 8.11
N LYS A 207 -5.81 -11.49 7.55
CA LYS A 207 -6.74 -12.58 7.85
C LYS A 207 -6.95 -13.42 6.61
N GLU A 208 -7.33 -14.66 6.82
CA GLU A 208 -7.70 -15.57 5.73
C GLU A 208 -9.19 -15.90 5.84
N PHE A 209 -9.91 -15.72 4.73
CA PHE A 209 -11.33 -16.02 4.63
C PHE A 209 -11.66 -16.47 3.21
N LEU A 210 -12.34 -17.60 3.06
CA LEU A 210 -12.69 -18.22 1.77
C LEU A 210 -11.47 -18.38 0.82
N GLY A 211 -10.28 -18.67 1.37
CA GLY A 211 -9.05 -18.82 0.59
C GLY A 211 -8.44 -17.50 0.09
N LEU A 212 -8.95 -16.36 0.55
CA LEU A 212 -8.42 -15.02 0.26
C LEU A 212 -7.67 -14.49 1.49
N LYS A 213 -6.47 -13.97 1.27
CA LYS A 213 -5.71 -13.24 2.30
C LYS A 213 -6.17 -11.80 2.32
N ILE A 214 -6.92 -11.43 3.36
CA ILE A 214 -7.55 -10.12 3.52
C ILE A 214 -6.68 -9.21 4.37
N PHE A 215 -6.44 -7.99 3.92
CA PHE A 215 -5.75 -6.97 4.69
C PHE A 215 -6.29 -5.56 4.37
N SER A 216 -6.11 -4.64 5.31
CA SER A 216 -6.55 -3.26 5.14
C SER A 216 -5.40 -2.36 4.70
N THR A 217 -5.68 -1.47 3.75
CA THR A 217 -4.78 -0.40 3.33
C THR A 217 -5.53 0.92 3.12
N SER A 218 -4.89 2.03 3.51
CA SER A 218 -5.42 3.37 3.29
C SER A 218 -5.12 3.93 1.88
N ALA A 219 -4.43 3.16 1.03
CA ALA A 219 -4.15 3.55 -0.35
C ALA A 219 -5.36 3.34 -1.27
N ILE A 220 -6.31 2.50 -0.84
CA ILE A 220 -7.55 2.23 -1.57
C ILE A 220 -8.58 3.30 -1.23
N THR A 221 -9.26 3.81 -2.25
CA THR A 221 -10.37 4.74 -2.09
C THR A 221 -11.50 4.07 -1.31
N ALA A 222 -12.14 4.80 -0.40
CA ALA A 222 -13.30 4.30 0.33
C ALA A 222 -14.39 3.91 -0.67
N GLY A 223 -15.02 2.78 -0.45
CA GLY A 223 -16.04 2.23 -1.35
C GLY A 223 -15.53 1.26 -2.41
N THR A 224 -14.20 1.11 -2.56
CA THR A 224 -13.59 0.20 -3.53
C THR A 224 -12.68 -0.78 -2.80
N ASN A 225 -12.84 -2.07 -3.02
CA ASN A 225 -11.95 -3.10 -2.52
C ASN A 225 -11.45 -3.92 -3.71
N LEU A 226 -10.20 -4.39 -3.66
CA LEU A 226 -9.53 -5.02 -4.79
C LEU A 226 -9.15 -6.46 -4.44
N ALA A 227 -9.76 -7.42 -5.13
CA ALA A 227 -9.40 -8.82 -5.07
C ALA A 227 -8.48 -9.16 -6.25
N TYR A 228 -7.32 -9.75 -5.97
CA TYR A 228 -6.35 -10.05 -7.02
C TYR A 228 -5.46 -11.24 -6.68
N HIS A 229 -4.86 -11.79 -7.72
CA HIS A 229 -3.82 -12.82 -7.62
C HIS A 229 -2.44 -12.20 -7.87
N THR A 230 -1.42 -12.65 -7.14
CA THR A 230 -0.04 -12.15 -7.25
C THR A 230 0.46 -12.07 -8.69
N ASN A 231 0.21 -13.11 -9.49
CA ASN A 231 0.69 -13.18 -10.87
C ASN A 231 -0.10 -12.32 -11.86
N ALA A 232 -1.27 -11.81 -11.45
CA ALA A 232 -2.11 -10.96 -12.29
C ALA A 232 -1.65 -9.50 -12.34
N VAL A 233 -0.87 -9.08 -11.34
CA VAL A 233 -0.42 -7.69 -11.22
C VAL A 233 1.10 -7.64 -11.27
N GLY A 234 1.65 -6.81 -12.15
CA GLY A 234 3.08 -6.60 -12.31
C GLY A 234 3.51 -5.22 -11.82
N LEU A 235 4.56 -5.18 -11.00
CA LEU A 235 5.27 -3.98 -10.60
C LEU A 235 6.63 -3.98 -11.30
N GLY A 236 6.88 -3.01 -12.19
CA GLY A 236 8.19 -2.74 -12.75
C GLY A 236 8.97 -1.80 -11.83
N VAL A 237 10.19 -2.19 -11.47
CA VAL A 237 11.09 -1.37 -10.66
C VAL A 237 12.35 -1.11 -11.46
N ASN A 238 12.58 0.15 -11.85
CA ASN A 238 13.82 0.58 -12.50
C ASN A 238 14.83 1.06 -11.47
N ALA A 239 14.38 1.92 -10.53
CA ALA A 239 15.17 2.35 -9.40
C ALA A 239 14.33 2.24 -8.11
N ASP A 240 14.85 1.53 -7.14
CA ASP A 240 14.25 1.47 -5.81
C ASP A 240 14.49 2.77 -5.05
N VAL A 241 13.87 2.94 -3.90
CA VAL A 241 14.00 4.17 -3.11
C VAL A 241 15.45 4.41 -2.73
N THR A 242 16.02 5.49 -3.25
CA THR A 242 17.36 5.97 -2.93
C THR A 242 17.28 7.39 -2.41
N THR A 243 18.16 7.74 -1.46
CA THR A 243 18.20 9.08 -0.87
C THR A 243 19.59 9.67 -1.04
N GLU A 244 19.66 10.89 -1.56
CA GLU A 244 20.86 11.68 -1.72
C GLU A 244 20.76 12.99 -0.96
N VAL A 245 21.87 13.44 -0.40
CA VAL A 245 21.96 14.72 0.31
C VAL A 245 23.03 15.57 -0.35
N ASN A 246 22.64 16.68 -0.96
CA ASN A 246 23.53 17.58 -1.67
C ASN A 246 23.47 19.00 -1.07
N TYR A 247 24.63 19.67 -0.95
CA TYR A 247 24.66 21.06 -0.55
C TYR A 247 24.45 21.98 -1.76
N ILE A 248 23.53 22.93 -1.65
CA ILE A 248 23.25 23.92 -2.68
C ILE A 248 23.75 25.29 -2.23
N PRO A 249 24.87 25.77 -2.80
CA PRO A 249 25.49 27.04 -2.39
C PRO A 249 24.60 28.25 -2.58
N GLU A 250 23.78 28.28 -3.65
CA GLU A 250 22.89 29.40 -3.97
C GLU A 250 21.79 29.61 -2.93
N LYS A 251 21.40 28.53 -2.24
CA LYS A 251 20.34 28.56 -1.20
C LYS A 251 20.90 28.45 0.21
N VAL A 252 22.21 28.24 0.35
CA VAL A 252 22.89 28.00 1.65
C VAL A 252 22.22 26.89 2.45
N SER A 253 21.69 25.87 1.76
CA SER A 253 20.90 24.79 2.33
C SER A 253 21.36 23.43 1.83
N HIS A 254 21.07 22.38 2.58
CA HIS A 254 21.18 21.01 2.14
C HIS A 254 19.86 20.58 1.50
N LEU A 255 19.92 19.99 0.29
CA LEU A 255 18.80 19.35 -0.36
C LEU A 255 18.89 17.85 -0.10
N THR A 256 17.94 17.30 0.63
CA THR A 256 17.74 15.86 0.75
C THR A 256 16.70 15.46 -0.28
N THR A 257 17.09 14.61 -1.23
CA THR A 257 16.18 14.13 -2.28
C THR A 257 16.08 12.62 -2.19
N SER A 258 14.89 12.12 -1.89
CA SER A 258 14.57 10.70 -2.07
C SER A 258 13.90 10.53 -3.43
N MET A 259 14.28 9.50 -4.17
CA MET A 259 13.80 9.25 -5.52
C MET A 259 13.55 7.77 -5.75
N MET A 260 12.59 7.46 -6.63
CA MET A 260 12.31 6.11 -7.11
C MET A 260 11.77 6.18 -8.54
N SER A 261 11.93 5.08 -9.30
CA SER A 261 11.37 4.95 -10.65
C SER A 261 10.63 3.61 -10.75
N MET A 262 9.30 3.68 -10.82
CA MET A 262 8.42 2.50 -10.78
C MET A 262 7.21 2.69 -11.69
N GLY A 263 6.62 1.55 -12.10
CA GLY A 263 5.36 1.52 -12.82
C GLY A 263 4.63 0.22 -12.56
N ALA A 264 3.30 0.23 -12.51
CA ALA A 264 2.49 -0.96 -12.30
C ALA A 264 1.50 -1.17 -13.43
N VAL A 265 1.16 -2.41 -13.68
CA VAL A 265 0.17 -2.80 -14.70
C VAL A 265 -0.51 -4.12 -14.33
N VAL A 266 -1.77 -4.26 -14.72
CA VAL A 266 -2.47 -5.54 -14.66
C VAL A 266 -2.05 -6.38 -15.87
N ILE A 267 -1.44 -7.52 -15.61
CA ILE A 267 -0.98 -8.47 -16.64
C ILE A 267 -2.17 -9.29 -17.17
N ASP A 268 -3.06 -9.70 -16.27
CA ASP A 268 -4.26 -10.45 -16.59
C ASP A 268 -5.48 -9.88 -15.87
N ALA A 269 -6.39 -9.28 -16.65
CA ALA A 269 -7.62 -8.71 -16.11
C ALA A 269 -8.52 -9.74 -15.42
N ASN A 270 -8.48 -11.01 -15.85
CA ASN A 270 -9.25 -12.08 -15.20
C ASN A 270 -8.76 -12.44 -13.80
N GLY A 271 -7.62 -11.92 -13.41
CA GLY A 271 -7.04 -12.12 -12.08
C GLY A 271 -7.19 -10.91 -11.16
N VAL A 272 -7.98 -9.88 -11.54
CA VAL A 272 -8.22 -8.68 -10.72
C VAL A 272 -9.69 -8.33 -10.77
N TYR A 273 -10.32 -8.20 -9.61
CA TYR A 273 -11.75 -7.87 -9.45
C TYR A 273 -11.92 -6.73 -8.47
N GLU A 274 -12.88 -5.89 -8.77
CA GLU A 274 -13.29 -4.78 -7.92
C GLU A 274 -14.54 -5.17 -7.13
N VAL A 275 -14.48 -5.03 -5.81
CA VAL A 275 -15.62 -5.25 -4.91
C VAL A 275 -16.03 -3.89 -4.35
N LEU A 276 -17.18 -3.40 -4.81
CA LEU A 276 -17.70 -2.10 -4.40
C LEU A 276 -18.45 -2.22 -3.09
N ASP A 277 -18.19 -1.30 -2.21
CA ASP A 277 -18.95 -1.08 -0.98
C ASP A 277 -19.53 0.34 -1.06
N ASN A 278 -20.86 0.46 -1.18
CA ASN A 278 -21.56 1.73 -1.39
C ASN A 278 -21.79 2.52 -0.09
N ASN A 279 -20.91 2.40 0.86
CA ASN A 279 -21.02 3.06 2.15
C ASN A 279 -20.34 4.43 2.22
#